data_5e4fd3c8f919b0b09f8d05c560478379
#
_entry.id   5e4fd3c8f919b0b09f8d05c560478379
#
_cell.length_a   1.000
_cell.length_b   1.000
_cell.length_c   1.000
_cell.angle_alpha   90.00
_cell.angle_beta   90.00
_cell.angle_gamma   90.00
#
_symmetry.space_group_name_H-M   'P 1'
#
loop_
_entity.id
_entity.type
_entity.pdbx_description
1 polymer ?
#
loop_
_entity_poly.entity_id
_entity_poly.type
_entity_poly.pdbx_seq_one_letter_code
_entity_poly.pdbx_strand_id
1 'polypeptide(L)'
;MNPKIRIIFVADLSLKTEFVSLIKSISGIRGTIGGKTGDNLTTLDVVKFAAAFGTLLKRNSTKTKVVIGRDARMSGEMVSALVCSTLQGLGIDVIDLGLSTTPTVEIAVPLEKAAGGIILTASHNPAQWNALKLLNEKGEFILGKDGEEVLRIASREDFDFAPVEKLGKYSLNDTYIKKHIALI
;
A
#
# COMPACT_ATOMS: atom_id res chain seq x y z
N MET A 1 -14.23 -66.17 -20.13
CA MET A 1 -13.29 -65.09 -20.29
C MET A 1 -13.98 -63.80 -19.87
N ASN A 2 -13.58 -63.25 -18.73
CA ASN A 2 -14.25 -62.11 -18.10
C ASN A 2 -13.39 -60.86 -18.34
N PRO A 3 -13.90 -59.78 -18.97
CA PRO A 3 -13.06 -58.59 -19.17
C PRO A 3 -13.02 -57.79 -17.86
N LYS A 4 -11.82 -57.62 -17.32
CA LYS A 4 -11.57 -56.76 -16.16
C LYS A 4 -11.83 -55.31 -16.55
N ILE A 5 -12.87 -54.71 -15.97
CA ILE A 5 -13.11 -53.28 -16.03
C ILE A 5 -12.04 -52.59 -15.15
N ARG A 6 -11.15 -51.85 -15.78
CA ARG A 6 -10.17 -50.99 -15.11
C ARG A 6 -10.85 -49.64 -14.88
N ILE A 7 -11.25 -49.38 -13.65
CA ILE A 7 -11.70 -48.04 -13.25
C ILE A 7 -10.45 -47.16 -13.16
N ILE A 8 -10.30 -46.27 -14.11
CA ILE A 8 -9.28 -45.22 -14.06
C ILE A 8 -9.89 -44.11 -13.17
N PHE A 9 -9.37 -43.96 -11.97
CA PHE A 9 -9.61 -42.76 -11.18
C PHE A 9 -8.96 -41.60 -11.93
N VAL A 10 -9.78 -40.78 -12.58
CA VAL A 10 -9.36 -39.46 -13.05
C VAL A 10 -9.31 -38.61 -11.82
N ALA A 11 -8.11 -38.34 -11.30
CA ALA A 11 -7.88 -37.34 -10.30
C ALA A 11 -8.42 -36.02 -10.84
N ASP A 12 -9.37 -35.44 -10.13
CA ASP A 12 -9.91 -34.11 -10.40
C ASP A 12 -8.76 -33.09 -10.33
N LEU A 13 -8.15 -32.84 -11.46
CA LEU A 13 -7.27 -31.69 -11.64
C LEU A 13 -8.19 -30.45 -11.69
N SER A 14 -8.67 -30.00 -10.52
CA SER A 14 -9.13 -28.64 -10.36
C SER A 14 -7.95 -27.72 -10.64
N LEU A 15 -7.78 -27.34 -11.90
CA LEU A 15 -6.95 -26.22 -12.30
C LEU A 15 -7.48 -25.01 -11.52
N LYS A 16 -6.94 -24.77 -10.31
CA LYS A 16 -7.02 -23.46 -9.66
C LYS A 16 -6.30 -22.53 -10.62
N THR A 17 -7.04 -21.91 -11.53
CA THR A 17 -6.56 -20.75 -12.27
C THR A 17 -6.17 -19.72 -11.20
N GLU A 18 -4.88 -19.59 -10.92
CA GLU A 18 -4.36 -18.56 -10.03
C GLU A 18 -4.73 -17.21 -10.66
N PHE A 19 -5.70 -16.55 -10.06
CA PHE A 19 -6.22 -15.30 -10.59
C PHE A 19 -5.24 -14.17 -10.25
N VAL A 20 -4.51 -13.71 -11.26
CA VAL A 20 -3.64 -12.54 -11.14
C VAL A 20 -4.51 -11.29 -10.98
N SER A 21 -4.44 -10.67 -9.82
CA SER A 21 -5.23 -9.48 -9.48
C SER A 21 -4.38 -8.24 -9.19
N LEU A 22 -3.05 -8.39 -9.09
CA LEU A 22 -2.15 -7.28 -8.76
C LEU A 22 -2.08 -6.30 -9.94
N ILE A 23 -2.68 -5.13 -9.75
CA ILE A 23 -2.69 -4.04 -10.70
C ILE A 23 -1.71 -2.98 -10.21
N LYS A 24 -0.68 -2.72 -10.98
CA LYS A 24 0.32 -1.69 -10.77
C LYS A 24 -0.02 -0.53 -11.69
N SER A 25 -0.53 0.56 -11.14
CA SER A 25 -0.92 1.74 -11.89
C SER A 25 -0.12 2.96 -11.42
N ILE A 26 -0.12 4.00 -12.24
CA ILE A 26 0.54 5.28 -11.97
C ILE A 26 0.08 5.89 -10.64
N SER A 27 -1.20 5.72 -10.27
CA SER A 27 -1.79 6.31 -9.06
C SER A 27 -1.78 5.38 -7.85
N GLY A 28 -1.23 4.18 -7.99
CA GLY A 28 -1.15 3.24 -6.86
C GLY A 28 -1.19 1.77 -7.26
N ILE A 29 -1.06 0.95 -6.26
CA ILE A 29 -0.97 -0.50 -6.38
C ILE A 29 -2.19 -1.11 -5.69
N ARG A 30 -2.97 -1.96 -6.39
CA ARG A 30 -4.16 -2.62 -5.87
C ARG A 30 -4.19 -4.10 -6.24
N GLY A 31 -4.84 -4.89 -5.41
CA GLY A 31 -5.03 -6.33 -5.66
C GLY A 31 -5.86 -7.00 -4.59
N THR A 32 -6.16 -8.27 -4.79
CA THR A 32 -6.76 -9.11 -3.74
C THR A 32 -5.72 -9.46 -2.69
N ILE A 33 -6.11 -9.39 -1.42
CA ILE A 33 -5.25 -9.71 -0.30
C ILE A 33 -5.04 -11.22 -0.21
N GLY A 34 -3.79 -11.64 0.00
CA GLY A 34 -3.40 -13.06 0.03
C GLY A 34 -2.98 -13.57 -1.34
N GLY A 35 -2.94 -14.90 -1.51
CA GLY A 35 -2.51 -15.53 -2.76
C GLY A 35 -0.99 -15.53 -2.94
N LYS A 36 -0.53 -15.38 -4.18
CA LYS A 36 0.87 -15.47 -4.54
C LYS A 36 1.50 -14.10 -4.72
N THR A 37 2.70 -13.92 -4.18
CA THR A 37 3.48 -12.68 -4.30
C THR A 37 3.75 -12.34 -5.76
N GLY A 38 3.49 -11.11 -6.14
CA GLY A 38 3.61 -10.62 -7.51
C GLY A 38 2.37 -10.80 -8.37
N ASP A 39 1.49 -11.74 -8.03
CA ASP A 39 0.22 -12.00 -8.72
C ASP A 39 -0.99 -11.39 -7.96
N ASN A 40 -0.85 -11.24 -6.64
CA ASN A 40 -1.85 -10.67 -5.74
C ASN A 40 -1.18 -9.64 -4.82
N LEU A 41 -1.98 -8.88 -4.06
CA LEU A 41 -1.45 -7.94 -3.06
C LEU A 41 -1.17 -8.68 -1.75
N THR A 42 -0.02 -9.34 -1.69
CA THR A 42 0.43 -10.04 -0.47
C THR A 42 1.11 -9.07 0.49
N THR A 43 1.41 -9.54 1.72
CA THR A 43 2.17 -8.76 2.71
C THR A 43 3.54 -8.33 2.18
N LEU A 44 4.21 -9.17 1.39
CA LEU A 44 5.50 -8.85 0.76
C LEU A 44 5.35 -7.76 -0.30
N ASP A 45 4.26 -7.78 -1.09
CA ASP A 45 3.99 -6.73 -2.07
C ASP A 45 3.71 -5.40 -1.38
N VAL A 46 2.93 -5.41 -0.28
CA VAL A 46 2.68 -4.18 0.52
C VAL A 46 3.99 -3.58 1.01
N VAL A 47 4.87 -4.37 1.64
CA VAL A 47 6.19 -3.90 2.11
C VAL A 47 7.04 -3.38 0.95
N LYS A 48 7.11 -4.13 -0.14
CA LYS A 48 7.89 -3.76 -1.34
C LYS A 48 7.47 -2.40 -1.90
N PHE A 49 6.18 -2.17 -2.12
CA PHE A 49 5.69 -0.91 -2.69
C PHE A 49 5.72 0.25 -1.71
N ALA A 50 5.50 0.01 -0.42
CA ALA A 50 5.68 1.02 0.63
C ALA A 50 7.15 1.45 0.72
N ALA A 51 8.10 0.51 0.66
CA ALA A 51 9.53 0.79 0.65
C ALA A 51 9.95 1.58 -0.60
N ALA A 52 9.44 1.20 -1.77
CA ALA A 52 9.73 1.90 -3.01
C ALA A 52 9.24 3.35 -2.99
N PHE A 53 8.00 3.57 -2.54
CA PHE A 53 7.45 4.92 -2.42
C PHE A 53 8.19 5.77 -1.38
N GLY A 54 8.46 5.22 -0.20
CA GLY A 54 9.25 5.92 0.83
C GLY A 54 10.65 6.29 0.34
N THR A 55 11.30 5.40 -0.40
CA THR A 55 12.62 5.67 -1.02
C THR A 55 12.54 6.80 -2.05
N LEU A 56 11.49 6.80 -2.92
CA LEU A 56 11.24 7.90 -3.85
C LEU A 56 11.12 9.24 -3.12
N LEU A 57 10.31 9.29 -2.06
CA LEU A 57 10.11 10.52 -1.28
C LEU A 57 11.41 11.01 -0.66
N LYS A 58 12.23 10.13 -0.08
CA LYS A 58 13.55 10.48 0.48
C LYS A 58 14.51 11.08 -0.55
N ARG A 59 14.46 10.56 -1.78
CA ARG A 59 15.35 11.04 -2.86
C ARG A 59 14.93 12.41 -3.40
N ASN A 60 13.62 12.70 -3.35
CA ASN A 60 13.05 13.90 -3.96
C ASN A 60 12.69 15.02 -2.98
N SER A 61 12.76 14.77 -1.66
CA SER A 61 12.34 15.72 -0.64
C SER A 61 13.27 15.73 0.57
N THR A 62 13.43 16.89 1.18
CA THR A 62 14.06 17.04 2.50
C THR A 62 13.08 16.81 3.66
N LYS A 63 11.78 16.70 3.36
CA LYS A 63 10.75 16.40 4.34
C LYS A 63 10.81 14.92 4.69
N THR A 64 10.64 14.59 5.96
CA THR A 64 10.80 13.24 6.52
C THR A 64 9.50 12.65 7.05
N LYS A 65 8.34 13.24 6.73
CA LYS A 65 7.04 12.79 7.21
C LYS A 65 6.16 12.26 6.08
N VAL A 66 5.36 11.23 6.37
CA VAL A 66 4.30 10.71 5.49
C VAL A 66 3.01 10.58 6.28
N VAL A 67 1.91 11.02 5.69
CA VAL A 67 0.56 10.86 6.25
C VAL A 67 -0.07 9.60 5.71
N ILE A 68 -0.71 8.82 6.59
CA ILE A 68 -1.42 7.58 6.21
C ILE A 68 -2.86 7.66 6.72
N GLY A 69 -3.79 7.18 5.91
CA GLY A 69 -5.16 6.95 6.33
C GLY A 69 -5.73 5.72 5.64
N ARG A 70 -6.73 5.09 6.24
CA ARG A 70 -7.36 3.87 5.71
C ARG A 70 -8.87 3.91 5.77
N ASP A 71 -9.51 3.13 4.90
CA ASP A 71 -10.93 2.80 5.06
C ASP A 71 -11.14 1.63 6.06
N ALA A 72 -12.38 1.20 6.23
CA ALA A 72 -12.77 0.16 7.20
C ALA A 72 -12.69 -1.27 6.63
N ARG A 73 -11.89 -1.53 5.59
CA ARG A 73 -11.70 -2.89 5.05
C ARG A 73 -11.07 -3.81 6.08
N MET A 74 -11.47 -5.09 6.09
CA MET A 74 -10.97 -6.11 7.03
C MET A 74 -9.44 -6.20 7.03
N SER A 75 -8.80 -6.02 5.88
CA SER A 75 -7.33 -6.03 5.75
C SER A 75 -6.67 -4.69 6.12
N GLY A 76 -7.45 -3.65 6.41
CA GLY A 76 -6.96 -2.29 6.59
C GLY A 76 -5.92 -2.15 7.70
N GLU A 77 -6.16 -2.77 8.85
CA GLU A 77 -5.21 -2.71 10.00
C GLU A 77 -3.89 -3.40 9.68
N MET A 78 -3.95 -4.60 9.11
CA MET A 78 -2.75 -5.35 8.73
C MET A 78 -1.94 -4.57 7.68
N VAL A 79 -2.59 -4.06 6.64
CA VAL A 79 -1.91 -3.30 5.58
C VAL A 79 -1.31 -2.01 6.14
N SER A 80 -2.04 -1.29 7.02
CA SER A 80 -1.54 -0.07 7.67
C SER A 80 -0.31 -0.36 8.53
N ALA A 81 -0.35 -1.41 9.35
CA ALA A 81 0.79 -1.79 10.19
C ALA A 81 2.05 -2.09 9.36
N LEU A 82 1.91 -2.82 8.25
CA LEU A 82 3.04 -3.11 7.34
C LEU A 82 3.60 -1.83 6.71
N VAL A 83 2.74 -0.94 6.20
CA VAL A 83 3.14 0.32 5.59
C VAL A 83 3.83 1.22 6.61
N CYS A 84 3.24 1.42 7.79
CA CYS A 84 3.80 2.25 8.85
C CYS A 84 5.19 1.75 9.28
N SER A 85 5.33 0.45 9.57
CA SER A 85 6.60 -0.14 9.99
C SER A 85 7.66 -0.06 8.90
N THR A 86 7.28 -0.25 7.63
CA THR A 86 8.19 -0.13 6.49
C THR A 86 8.73 1.29 6.35
N LEU A 87 7.86 2.31 6.45
CA LEU A 87 8.27 3.70 6.36
C LEU A 87 9.17 4.12 7.54
N GLN A 88 8.83 3.66 8.77
CA GLN A 88 9.72 3.86 9.93
C GLN A 88 11.10 3.24 9.69
N GLY A 89 11.15 2.03 9.11
CA GLY A 89 12.40 1.36 8.74
C GLY A 89 13.24 2.14 7.72
N LEU A 90 12.62 2.99 6.92
CA LEU A 90 13.31 3.91 6.00
C LEU A 90 13.76 5.22 6.67
N GLY A 91 13.45 5.44 7.96
CA GLY A 91 13.74 6.69 8.66
C GLY A 91 12.71 7.79 8.38
N ILE A 92 11.49 7.41 7.98
CA ILE A 92 10.39 8.34 7.68
C ILE A 92 9.42 8.35 8.87
N ASP A 93 9.12 9.53 9.38
CA ASP A 93 8.09 9.72 10.40
C ASP A 93 6.69 9.48 9.81
N VAL A 94 5.86 8.74 10.51
CA VAL A 94 4.51 8.40 10.09
C VAL A 94 3.48 9.10 10.96
N ILE A 95 2.54 9.80 10.31
CA ILE A 95 1.33 10.32 10.93
C ILE A 95 0.16 9.49 10.43
N ASP A 96 -0.32 8.59 11.27
CA ASP A 96 -1.46 7.73 10.98
C ASP A 96 -2.76 8.43 11.41
N LEU A 97 -3.66 8.64 10.46
CA LEU A 97 -4.97 9.27 10.70
C LEU A 97 -6.03 8.24 11.14
N GLY A 98 -5.67 6.95 11.17
CA GLY A 98 -6.61 5.87 11.44
C GLY A 98 -7.67 5.73 10.34
N LEU A 99 -8.92 5.50 10.73
CA LEU A 99 -10.07 5.49 9.82
C LEU A 99 -10.27 6.89 9.24
N SER A 100 -10.18 6.99 7.92
CA SER A 100 -10.18 8.28 7.23
C SER A 100 -10.75 8.17 5.82
N THR A 101 -11.12 9.29 5.24
CA THR A 101 -11.53 9.37 3.84
C THR A 101 -10.37 9.81 2.96
N THR A 102 -10.44 9.52 1.66
CA THR A 102 -9.45 9.99 0.68
C THR A 102 -9.23 11.51 0.79
N PRO A 103 -10.27 12.38 0.73
CA PRO A 103 -10.08 13.83 0.84
C PRO A 103 -9.47 14.28 2.17
N THR A 104 -9.75 13.56 3.27
CA THR A 104 -9.15 13.89 4.57
C THR A 104 -7.63 13.70 4.56
N VAL A 105 -7.14 12.61 3.93
CA VAL A 105 -5.70 12.37 3.80
C VAL A 105 -5.07 13.39 2.86
N GLU A 106 -5.71 13.70 1.73
CA GLU A 106 -5.27 14.72 0.76
C GLU A 106 -5.07 16.09 1.43
N ILE A 107 -6.00 16.52 2.29
CA ILE A 107 -5.90 17.77 3.06
C ILE A 107 -4.80 17.68 4.13
N ALA A 108 -4.66 16.55 4.80
CA ALA A 108 -3.71 16.39 5.90
C ALA A 108 -2.24 16.46 5.42
N VAL A 109 -1.92 15.97 4.22
CA VAL A 109 -0.56 15.98 3.68
C VAL A 109 0.08 17.37 3.69
N PRO A 110 -0.49 18.40 3.05
CA PRO A 110 0.08 19.75 3.07
C PRO A 110 0.00 20.41 4.45
N LEU A 111 -1.05 20.18 5.24
CA LEU A 111 -1.17 20.75 6.59
C LEU A 111 -0.07 20.23 7.52
N GLU A 112 0.32 18.96 7.41
CA GLU A 112 1.43 18.38 8.17
C GLU A 112 2.80 18.69 7.58
N LYS A 113 2.86 19.39 6.44
CA LYS A 113 4.08 19.62 5.66
C LYS A 113 4.81 18.31 5.35
N ALA A 114 4.03 17.26 5.08
CA ALA A 114 4.56 15.92 4.77
C ALA A 114 5.19 15.87 3.37
N ALA A 115 6.09 14.91 3.13
CA ALA A 115 6.66 14.65 1.82
C ALA A 115 5.63 14.02 0.86
N GLY A 116 4.63 13.35 1.42
CA GLY A 116 3.55 12.70 0.69
C GLY A 116 2.58 11.99 1.61
N GLY A 117 1.67 11.22 1.02
CA GLY A 117 0.69 10.42 1.76
C GLY A 117 0.37 9.09 1.11
N ILE A 118 -0.22 8.19 1.89
CA ILE A 118 -0.75 6.92 1.40
C ILE A 118 -2.18 6.74 1.89
N ILE A 119 -3.09 6.45 0.96
CA ILE A 119 -4.47 6.10 1.29
C ILE A 119 -4.65 4.61 1.05
N LEU A 120 -5.02 3.89 2.10
CA LEU A 120 -5.25 2.44 2.06
C LEU A 120 -6.74 2.18 1.84
N THR A 121 -7.10 2.07 0.56
CA THR A 121 -8.50 1.84 0.14
C THR A 121 -8.56 1.32 -1.29
N ALA A 122 -9.37 0.32 -1.53
CA ALA A 122 -9.69 -0.15 -2.88
C ALA A 122 -11.04 0.41 -3.40
N SER A 123 -11.55 1.51 -2.81
CA SER A 123 -12.76 2.20 -3.26
C SER A 123 -13.99 1.26 -3.33
N HIS A 124 -14.56 1.07 -4.53
CA HIS A 124 -15.72 0.23 -4.81
C HIS A 124 -15.39 -1.25 -5.08
N ASN A 125 -14.12 -1.64 -5.07
CA ASN A 125 -13.78 -3.05 -5.27
C ASN A 125 -14.32 -3.93 -4.13
N PRO A 126 -14.58 -5.23 -4.36
CA PRO A 126 -15.03 -6.17 -3.33
C PRO A 126 -14.16 -6.22 -2.08
N ALA A 127 -14.68 -6.78 -0.99
CA ALA A 127 -14.06 -6.75 0.34
C ALA A 127 -12.65 -7.36 0.41
N GLN A 128 -12.36 -8.35 -0.43
CA GLN A 128 -11.04 -9.00 -0.51
C GLN A 128 -9.95 -8.13 -1.16
N TRP A 129 -10.31 -6.99 -1.76
CA TRP A 129 -9.35 -6.07 -2.36
C TRP A 129 -8.84 -5.05 -1.34
N ASN A 130 -7.58 -4.63 -1.53
CA ASN A 130 -7.04 -3.40 -0.94
C ASN A 130 -6.09 -2.72 -1.91
N ALA A 131 -5.65 -1.50 -1.57
CA ALA A 131 -4.71 -0.76 -2.39
C ALA A 131 -3.91 0.24 -1.57
N LEU A 132 -2.72 0.58 -2.09
CA LEU A 132 -1.91 1.72 -1.68
C LEU A 132 -2.08 2.79 -2.76
N LYS A 133 -2.80 3.86 -2.45
CA LYS A 133 -2.90 5.06 -3.30
C LYS A 133 -1.90 6.08 -2.82
N LEU A 134 -1.04 6.56 -3.72
CA LEU A 134 0.13 7.36 -3.40
C LEU A 134 -0.12 8.84 -3.70
N LEU A 135 0.20 9.71 -2.74
CA LEU A 135 0.03 11.16 -2.84
C LEU A 135 1.37 11.88 -2.77
N ASN A 136 1.50 12.95 -3.55
CA ASN A 136 2.63 13.88 -3.49
C ASN A 136 2.53 14.83 -2.27
N GLU A 137 3.47 15.73 -2.12
CA GLU A 137 3.53 16.71 -1.01
C GLU A 137 2.39 17.74 -1.00
N LYS A 138 1.63 17.85 -2.08
CA LYS A 138 0.45 18.72 -2.19
C LYS A 138 -0.84 18.01 -1.80
N GLY A 139 -0.78 16.71 -1.52
CA GLY A 139 -1.95 15.88 -1.28
C GLY A 139 -2.65 15.41 -2.57
N GLU A 140 -2.03 15.55 -3.72
CA GLU A 140 -2.53 15.09 -5.01
C GLU A 140 -1.99 13.68 -5.33
N PHE A 141 -2.69 12.89 -6.14
CA PHE A 141 -2.13 11.64 -6.64
C PHE A 141 -0.81 11.88 -7.38
N ILE A 142 0.17 10.99 -7.18
CA ILE A 142 1.45 11.09 -7.88
C ILE A 142 1.26 11.05 -9.39
N LEU A 143 2.15 11.74 -10.11
CA LEU A 143 2.13 11.79 -11.58
C LEU A 143 2.73 10.53 -12.19
N GLY A 144 2.51 10.34 -13.50
CA GLY A 144 2.99 9.17 -14.24
C GLY A 144 4.47 8.86 -14.04
N LYS A 145 5.32 9.90 -14.13
CA LYS A 145 6.75 9.79 -13.95
C LYS A 145 7.14 9.24 -12.56
N ASP A 146 6.48 9.70 -11.50
CA ASP A 146 6.75 9.26 -10.14
C ASP A 146 6.25 7.82 -9.93
N GLY A 147 5.09 7.48 -10.50
CA GLY A 147 4.56 6.12 -10.48
C GLY A 147 5.48 5.12 -11.18
N GLU A 148 6.02 5.47 -12.36
CA GLU A 148 7.01 4.66 -13.08
C GLU A 148 8.28 4.47 -12.23
N GLU A 149 8.74 5.51 -11.56
CA GLU A 149 9.92 5.44 -10.69
C GLU A 149 9.67 4.55 -9.47
N VAL A 150 8.50 4.63 -8.82
CA VAL A 150 8.11 3.68 -7.75
C VAL A 150 8.19 2.24 -8.26
N LEU A 151 7.64 1.95 -9.44
CA LEU A 151 7.68 0.60 -10.01
C LEU A 151 9.11 0.16 -10.32
N ARG A 152 9.96 1.07 -10.80
CA ARG A 152 11.38 0.81 -11.07
C ARG A 152 12.15 0.49 -9.79
N ILE A 153 11.98 1.30 -8.73
CA ILE A 153 12.60 1.06 -7.42
C ILE A 153 12.14 -0.29 -6.85
N ALA A 154 10.83 -0.56 -6.90
CA ALA A 154 10.27 -1.82 -6.42
C ALA A 154 10.82 -3.03 -7.18
N SER A 155 10.96 -2.94 -8.51
CA SER A 155 11.46 -4.05 -9.32
C SER A 155 12.94 -4.38 -9.07
N ARG A 156 13.73 -3.38 -8.68
CA ARG A 156 15.16 -3.52 -8.36
C ARG A 156 15.43 -3.77 -6.89
N GLU A 157 14.40 -3.62 -6.04
CA GLU A 157 14.53 -3.66 -4.58
C GLU A 157 15.60 -2.69 -4.04
N ASP A 158 15.73 -1.54 -4.73
CA ASP A 158 16.72 -0.49 -4.45
C ASP A 158 16.21 0.42 -3.31
N PHE A 159 16.17 -0.12 -2.09
CA PHE A 159 15.62 0.53 -0.91
C PHE A 159 16.70 1.05 0.03
N ASP A 160 16.48 2.26 0.59
CA ASP A 160 17.40 2.93 1.51
C ASP A 160 16.91 2.83 2.96
N PHE A 161 17.01 1.65 3.59
CA PHE A 161 16.66 1.48 4.99
C PHE A 161 17.63 2.23 5.91
N ALA A 162 17.09 2.78 7.00
CA ALA A 162 17.83 3.57 7.96
C ALA A 162 18.50 2.67 9.03
N PRO A 163 19.65 3.08 9.58
CA PRO A 163 20.20 2.45 10.77
C PRO A 163 19.30 2.74 11.99
N VAL A 164 19.45 1.95 13.05
CA VAL A 164 18.55 1.98 14.22
C VAL A 164 18.41 3.37 14.86
N GLU A 165 19.46 4.17 14.85
CA GLU A 165 19.47 5.51 15.43
C GLU A 165 18.69 6.55 14.59
N LYS A 166 18.32 6.17 13.36
CA LYS A 166 17.61 7.04 12.40
C LYS A 166 16.25 6.50 11.99
N LEU A 167 15.71 5.55 12.74
CA LEU A 167 14.37 5.03 12.48
C LEU A 167 13.33 6.16 12.62
N GLY A 168 12.32 6.12 11.75
CA GLY A 168 11.20 7.06 11.80
C GLY A 168 10.29 6.83 13.00
N LYS A 169 9.60 7.87 13.42
CA LYS A 169 8.64 7.83 14.53
C LYS A 169 7.22 7.56 14.01
N TYR A 170 6.42 6.90 14.83
CA TYR A 170 4.99 6.73 14.58
C TYR A 170 4.19 7.63 15.51
N SER A 171 3.16 8.28 14.96
CA SER A 171 2.17 9.04 15.73
C SER A 171 0.76 8.81 15.16
N LEU A 172 -0.21 8.61 16.05
CA LEU A 172 -1.63 8.55 15.70
C LEU A 172 -2.24 9.96 15.83
N ASN A 173 -2.98 10.39 14.83
CA ASN A 173 -3.74 11.64 14.85
C ASN A 173 -5.13 11.45 14.22
N ASP A 174 -6.07 11.00 15.01
CA ASP A 174 -7.47 10.72 14.62
C ASP A 174 -8.37 11.96 14.54
N THR A 175 -7.80 13.16 14.73
CA THR A 175 -8.58 14.42 14.76
C THR A 175 -8.86 14.99 13.37
N TYR A 176 -8.27 14.43 12.31
CA TYR A 176 -8.31 15.02 10.97
C TYR A 176 -9.69 15.03 10.32
N ILE A 177 -10.58 14.07 10.62
CA ILE A 177 -11.96 14.13 10.14
C ILE A 177 -12.66 15.39 10.67
N LYS A 178 -12.47 15.71 11.94
CA LYS A 178 -13.04 16.95 12.53
C LYS A 178 -12.44 18.21 11.90
N LYS A 179 -11.13 18.24 11.69
CA LYS A 179 -10.45 19.33 11.00
C LYS A 179 -10.95 19.51 9.58
N HIS A 180 -11.13 18.42 8.84
CA HIS A 180 -11.65 18.45 7.48
C HIS A 180 -13.07 19.02 7.44
N ILE A 181 -13.97 18.56 8.32
CA ILE A 181 -15.34 19.10 8.42
C ILE A 181 -15.33 20.61 8.71
N ALA A 182 -14.39 21.09 9.51
CA ALA A 182 -14.29 22.52 9.82
C ALA A 182 -13.77 23.40 8.66
N LEU A 183 -13.24 22.80 7.60
CA LEU A 183 -12.75 23.48 6.40
C LEU A 183 -13.80 23.62 5.29
N ILE A 184 -14.93 22.90 5.40
CA ILE A 184 -16.05 22.91 4.43
C ILE A 184 -17.27 23.58 5.03
#